data_0be429751e70eb6c9ffa1f0f737254a6
#
_entry.id   0be429751e70eb6c9ffa1f0f737254a6
#
_cell.length_a   1.000
_cell.length_b   1.000
_cell.length_c   1.000
_cell.angle_alpha   90.00
_cell.angle_beta   90.00
_cell.angle_gamma   90.00
#
_symmetry.space_group_name_H-M   'P 1'
#
loop_
_entity.id
_entity.type
_entity.pdbx_description
1 polymer ?
#
loop_
_entity_poly.entity_id
_entity_poly.type
_entity_poly.pdbx_seq_one_letter_code
_entity_poly.pdbx_strand_id
1 'polypeptide(L)'
;MDGVTLDPGKIGIWTHQLDGVPSQRAREAAKEIEEMGFGAIWIPETAGRDPFVHSGLLLSATQKIVLATGIASIYSRDALAMASAARTLSEAFANRFLLGVGVSHGPFVEVIRGHAWEKPLEHLSGYIENLKKAPFWAYQPEYEAPICIGALGPKALKLAAESTWGAHPYNVTPDHTAMARETMGKEAFLAPMVAVILETDSSKARELARKDLSIYLDLPNYRNNFLRMGFTEDDLSEGGSDR
;
A
#
# COMPACT_ATOMS: atom_id res chain seq x y z
N MET A 1 -4.35 -15.73 -15.05
CA MET A 1 -5.03 -14.83 -14.08
C MET A 1 -6.32 -14.31 -14.70
N ASP A 2 -7.10 -15.23 -15.20
CA ASP A 2 -8.36 -14.91 -15.87
C ASP A 2 -9.42 -14.68 -14.80
N GLY A 3 -10.01 -13.48 -14.76
CA GLY A 3 -11.14 -13.17 -13.88
C GLY A 3 -11.03 -11.94 -12.96
N VAL A 4 -9.91 -11.21 -12.93
CA VAL A 4 -9.85 -9.95 -12.16
C VAL A 4 -10.59 -8.86 -12.93
N THR A 5 -11.77 -8.48 -12.43
CA THR A 5 -12.58 -7.39 -13.03
C THR A 5 -12.41 -6.06 -12.30
N LEU A 6 -11.53 -5.99 -11.29
CA LEU A 6 -11.25 -4.78 -10.53
C LEU A 6 -10.41 -3.83 -11.36
N ASP A 7 -10.87 -2.59 -11.53
CA ASP A 7 -10.14 -1.52 -12.21
C ASP A 7 -9.91 -0.34 -11.23
N PRO A 8 -8.70 -0.17 -10.68
CA PRO A 8 -8.37 0.94 -9.80
C PRO A 8 -8.12 2.26 -10.55
N GLY A 9 -8.38 2.29 -11.86
CA GLY A 9 -8.13 3.45 -12.71
C GLY A 9 -6.63 3.75 -12.90
N LYS A 10 -6.36 4.85 -13.59
CA LYS A 10 -4.97 5.29 -13.86
C LYS A 10 -4.33 6.04 -12.71
N ILE A 11 -5.14 6.76 -11.92
CA ILE A 11 -4.67 7.61 -10.82
C ILE A 11 -5.56 7.35 -9.61
N GLY A 12 -4.93 7.07 -8.48
CA GLY A 12 -5.57 6.96 -7.17
C GLY A 12 -4.97 7.93 -6.17
N ILE A 13 -5.61 8.05 -5.02
CA ILE A 13 -5.13 8.84 -3.88
C ILE A 13 -4.66 7.87 -2.78
N TRP A 14 -3.40 7.97 -2.38
CA TRP A 14 -2.93 7.37 -1.14
C TRP A 14 -2.99 8.42 -0.02
N THR A 15 -3.64 8.10 1.11
CA THR A 15 -3.78 9.05 2.20
C THR A 15 -3.96 8.37 3.56
N HIS A 16 -3.27 8.90 4.57
CA HIS A 16 -3.50 8.61 5.99
C HIS A 16 -4.39 9.68 6.67
N GLN A 17 -4.70 10.77 5.99
CA GLN A 17 -5.41 11.92 6.58
C GLN A 17 -6.86 11.59 6.95
N LEU A 18 -7.45 10.59 6.31
CA LEU A 18 -8.80 10.13 6.64
C LEU A 18 -8.89 9.51 8.05
N ASP A 19 -7.77 9.09 8.64
CA ASP A 19 -7.71 8.63 10.04
C ASP A 19 -7.87 9.76 11.05
N GLY A 20 -7.42 10.97 10.70
CA GLY A 20 -7.40 12.15 11.57
C GLY A 20 -8.73 12.89 11.67
N VAL A 21 -9.78 12.46 10.97
CA VAL A 21 -11.09 13.13 10.95
C VAL A 21 -12.21 12.20 11.44
N PRO A 22 -13.36 12.73 11.89
CA PRO A 22 -14.52 11.90 12.21
C PRO A 22 -14.93 11.00 11.04
N SER A 23 -15.45 9.80 11.30
CA SER A 23 -15.82 8.83 10.27
C SER A 23 -16.84 9.38 9.25
N GLN A 24 -17.74 10.25 9.68
CA GLN A 24 -18.65 10.94 8.76
C GLN A 24 -17.88 11.79 7.75
N ARG A 25 -16.93 12.62 8.20
CA ARG A 25 -16.12 13.46 7.30
C ARG A 25 -15.21 12.62 6.38
N ALA A 26 -14.67 11.50 6.89
CA ALA A 26 -13.90 10.57 6.05
C ALA A 26 -14.75 9.98 4.91
N ARG A 27 -16.00 9.62 5.19
CA ARG A 27 -16.98 9.13 4.19
C ARG A 27 -17.36 10.20 3.16
N GLU A 28 -17.54 11.45 3.60
CA GLU A 28 -17.78 12.59 2.72
C GLU A 28 -16.57 12.85 1.81
N ALA A 29 -15.36 12.85 2.37
CA ALA A 29 -14.13 13.00 1.60
C ALA A 29 -13.94 11.87 0.56
N ALA A 30 -14.30 10.64 0.90
CA ALA A 30 -14.24 9.53 -0.06
C ALA A 30 -15.18 9.75 -1.25
N LYS A 31 -16.39 10.30 -1.01
CA LYS A 31 -17.31 10.69 -2.10
C LYS A 31 -16.74 11.82 -2.95
N GLU A 32 -16.18 12.84 -2.32
CA GLU A 32 -15.53 13.96 -3.03
C GLU A 32 -14.41 13.46 -3.94
N ILE A 33 -13.57 12.53 -3.46
CA ILE A 33 -12.49 11.90 -4.23
C ILE A 33 -13.06 11.10 -5.42
N GLU A 34 -14.13 10.34 -5.21
CA GLU A 34 -14.82 9.62 -6.27
C GLU A 34 -15.41 10.58 -7.32
N GLU A 35 -16.05 11.66 -6.92
CA GLU A 35 -16.63 12.69 -7.79
C GLU A 35 -15.56 13.44 -8.60
N MET A 36 -14.35 13.60 -8.06
CA MET A 36 -13.19 14.14 -8.78
C MET A 36 -12.66 13.17 -9.86
N GLY A 37 -13.13 11.92 -9.92
CA GLY A 37 -12.77 10.95 -10.95
C GLY A 37 -11.54 10.11 -10.63
N PHE A 38 -11.05 10.09 -9.39
CA PHE A 38 -10.00 9.16 -8.99
C PHE A 38 -10.53 7.71 -8.96
N GLY A 39 -9.72 6.78 -9.43
CA GLY A 39 -10.12 5.37 -9.53
C GLY A 39 -9.98 4.59 -8.23
N ALA A 40 -9.07 5.01 -7.34
CA ALA A 40 -8.81 4.30 -6.08
C ALA A 40 -8.45 5.24 -4.92
N ILE A 41 -8.80 4.81 -3.70
CA ILE A 41 -8.27 5.35 -2.45
C ILE A 41 -7.45 4.25 -1.78
N TRP A 42 -6.19 4.57 -1.47
CA TRP A 42 -5.28 3.70 -0.76
C TRP A 42 -5.10 4.19 0.67
N ILE A 43 -5.36 3.32 1.65
CA ILE A 43 -5.24 3.65 3.07
C ILE A 43 -4.18 2.77 3.74
N PRO A 44 -3.27 3.35 4.55
CA PRO A 44 -2.27 2.58 5.29
C PRO A 44 -2.85 1.91 6.53
N GLU A 45 -2.13 0.93 7.06
CA GLU A 45 -2.30 0.45 8.42
C GLU A 45 -1.15 0.95 9.31
N THR A 46 -1.49 1.83 10.23
CA THR A 46 -0.58 2.37 11.24
C THR A 46 -1.14 2.09 12.65
N ALA A 47 -1.00 3.01 13.59
CA ALA A 47 -1.67 3.00 14.89
C ALA A 47 -3.04 3.72 14.87
N GLY A 48 -3.62 3.91 13.68
CA GLY A 48 -4.92 4.54 13.47
C GLY A 48 -6.08 3.53 13.43
N ARG A 49 -7.01 3.74 12.48
CA ARG A 49 -8.15 2.83 12.29
C ARG A 49 -7.70 1.49 11.72
N ASP A 50 -8.43 0.43 12.08
CA ASP A 50 -8.29 -0.85 11.37
C ASP A 50 -8.64 -0.64 9.88
N PRO A 51 -7.74 -1.03 8.94
CA PRO A 51 -7.90 -0.70 7.53
C PRO A 51 -9.08 -1.42 6.88
N PHE A 52 -9.52 -2.57 7.37
CA PHE A 52 -10.68 -3.29 6.83
C PHE A 52 -12.00 -2.67 7.29
N VAL A 53 -12.10 -2.34 8.58
CA VAL A 53 -13.26 -1.60 9.10
C VAL A 53 -13.36 -0.24 8.41
N HIS A 54 -12.25 0.47 8.26
CA HIS A 54 -12.20 1.75 7.58
C HIS A 54 -12.59 1.61 6.11
N SER A 55 -12.05 0.63 5.39
CA SER A 55 -12.46 0.33 4.00
C SER A 55 -13.96 0.08 3.89
N GLY A 56 -14.54 -0.70 4.78
CA GLY A 56 -15.99 -0.96 4.79
C GLY A 56 -16.82 0.32 4.97
N LEU A 57 -16.37 1.22 5.86
CA LEU A 57 -17.03 2.52 6.06
C LEU A 57 -16.96 3.41 4.80
N LEU A 58 -15.82 3.45 4.10
CA LEU A 58 -15.63 4.26 2.90
C LEU A 58 -16.35 3.65 1.70
N LEU A 59 -16.27 2.32 1.51
CA LEU A 59 -16.99 1.58 0.47
C LEU A 59 -18.49 1.73 0.57
N SER A 60 -19.04 1.73 1.80
CA SER A 60 -20.48 1.92 2.03
C SER A 60 -20.97 3.33 1.67
N ALA A 61 -20.07 4.29 1.55
CA ALA A 61 -20.37 5.67 1.22
C ALA A 61 -20.18 6.01 -0.27
N THR A 62 -19.50 5.15 -1.03
CA THR A 62 -19.11 5.36 -2.42
C THR A 62 -19.77 4.32 -3.34
N GLN A 63 -19.72 4.52 -4.66
CA GLN A 63 -20.42 3.65 -5.62
C GLN A 63 -19.49 2.93 -6.61
N LYS A 64 -18.34 3.51 -6.95
CA LYS A 64 -17.45 3.04 -8.03
C LYS A 64 -16.00 2.92 -7.61
N ILE A 65 -15.52 3.83 -6.75
CA ILE A 65 -14.11 3.90 -6.39
C ILE A 65 -13.63 2.63 -5.70
N VAL A 66 -12.43 2.20 -6.02
CA VAL A 66 -11.76 1.06 -5.38
C VAL A 66 -11.14 1.52 -4.06
N LEU A 67 -11.34 0.78 -2.99
CA LEU A 67 -10.58 0.91 -1.75
C LEU A 67 -9.46 -0.13 -1.73
N ALA A 68 -8.26 0.34 -1.46
CA ALA A 68 -7.08 -0.50 -1.35
C ALA A 68 -6.37 -0.29 -0.01
N THR A 69 -5.84 -1.33 0.58
CA THR A 69 -4.89 -1.17 1.68
C THR A 69 -3.49 -0.89 1.13
N GLY A 70 -2.87 0.18 1.57
CA GLY A 70 -1.55 0.60 1.11
C GLY A 70 -0.56 0.84 2.26
N ILE A 71 -0.22 -0.17 3.03
CA ILE A 71 -0.53 -1.60 3.02
C ILE A 71 -1.08 -2.07 4.38
N ALA A 72 -1.85 -3.18 4.39
CA ALA A 72 -2.17 -3.90 5.62
C ALA A 72 -0.95 -4.72 6.08
N SER A 73 -0.63 -4.65 7.37
CA SER A 73 0.54 -5.32 7.94
C SER A 73 0.28 -6.79 8.20
N ILE A 74 1.17 -7.67 7.74
CA ILE A 74 1.12 -9.11 8.05
C ILE A 74 1.38 -9.44 9.52
N TYR A 75 1.86 -8.46 10.29
CA TYR A 75 2.10 -8.58 11.74
C TYR A 75 0.90 -8.13 12.59
N SER A 76 -0.17 -7.62 11.97
CA SER A 76 -1.35 -7.15 12.71
C SER A 76 -2.37 -8.25 12.94
N ARG A 77 -2.40 -9.24 12.06
CA ARG A 77 -3.37 -10.35 12.08
C ARG A 77 -2.81 -11.56 11.35
N ASP A 78 -3.27 -12.75 11.69
CA ASP A 78 -2.91 -13.96 10.97
C ASP A 78 -3.52 -13.99 9.53
N ALA A 79 -3.03 -14.91 8.72
CA ALA A 79 -3.45 -15.01 7.32
C ALA A 79 -4.95 -15.40 7.16
N LEU A 80 -5.50 -16.15 8.11
CA LEU A 80 -6.92 -16.52 8.09
C LEU A 80 -7.81 -15.29 8.35
N ALA A 81 -7.48 -14.50 9.37
CA ALA A 81 -8.20 -13.27 9.69
C ALA A 81 -8.11 -12.25 8.54
N MET A 82 -6.92 -12.12 7.92
CA MET A 82 -6.71 -11.26 6.75
C MET A 82 -7.58 -11.69 5.56
N ALA A 83 -7.56 -12.98 5.22
CA ALA A 83 -8.36 -13.54 4.13
C ALA A 83 -9.86 -13.37 4.38
N SER A 84 -10.31 -13.62 5.61
CA SER A 84 -11.71 -13.46 5.99
C SER A 84 -12.18 -12.00 5.82
N ALA A 85 -11.39 -11.04 6.28
CA ALA A 85 -11.71 -9.63 6.12
C ALA A 85 -11.76 -9.20 4.65
N ALA A 86 -10.77 -9.61 3.84
CA ALA A 86 -10.72 -9.28 2.42
C ALA A 86 -11.91 -9.89 1.65
N ARG A 87 -12.24 -11.15 1.90
CA ARG A 87 -13.39 -11.84 1.26
C ARG A 87 -14.72 -11.23 1.66
N THR A 88 -14.87 -10.84 2.93
CA THR A 88 -16.08 -10.14 3.39
C THR A 88 -16.26 -8.81 2.66
N LEU A 89 -15.20 -8.02 2.47
CA LEU A 89 -15.28 -6.77 1.71
C LEU A 89 -15.55 -7.01 0.22
N SER A 90 -14.93 -8.03 -0.38
CA SER A 90 -15.17 -8.38 -1.79
C SER A 90 -16.61 -8.85 -2.03
N GLU A 91 -17.18 -9.63 -1.12
CA GLU A 91 -18.56 -10.06 -1.19
C GLU A 91 -19.53 -8.87 -1.05
N ALA A 92 -19.34 -8.06 -0.01
CA ALA A 92 -20.24 -6.95 0.30
C ALA A 92 -20.21 -5.81 -0.74
N PHE A 93 -19.08 -5.61 -1.44
CA PHE A 93 -18.86 -4.44 -2.28
C PHE A 93 -18.42 -4.77 -3.72
N ALA A 94 -18.75 -5.94 -4.22
CA ALA A 94 -18.64 -6.35 -5.63
C ALA A 94 -17.40 -5.78 -6.35
N ASN A 95 -16.21 -6.37 -6.15
CA ASN A 95 -14.96 -6.02 -6.84
C ASN A 95 -14.40 -4.61 -6.61
N ARG A 96 -14.76 -3.97 -5.52
CA ARG A 96 -14.21 -2.64 -5.18
C ARG A 96 -13.20 -2.65 -4.05
N PHE A 97 -12.67 -3.83 -3.67
CA PHE A 97 -11.63 -3.96 -2.66
C PHE A 97 -10.38 -4.62 -3.24
N LEU A 98 -9.22 -4.01 -3.01
CA LEU A 98 -7.89 -4.51 -3.36
C LEU A 98 -7.07 -4.68 -2.08
N LEU A 99 -6.56 -5.88 -1.88
CA LEU A 99 -5.76 -6.21 -0.69
C LEU A 99 -4.27 -5.93 -0.94
N GLY A 100 -3.78 -4.80 -0.46
CA GLY A 100 -2.34 -4.55 -0.38
C GLY A 100 -1.79 -5.02 0.97
N VAL A 101 -0.79 -5.90 0.96
CA VAL A 101 -0.15 -6.42 2.17
C VAL A 101 1.34 -6.12 2.20
N GLY A 102 1.93 -6.08 3.39
CA GLY A 102 3.36 -5.84 3.52
C GLY A 102 3.90 -6.09 4.92
N VAL A 103 5.22 -5.97 5.02
CA VAL A 103 5.97 -6.30 6.24
C VAL A 103 6.05 -5.15 7.25
N SER A 104 5.50 -3.98 6.94
CA SER A 104 5.66 -2.79 7.76
C SER A 104 7.15 -2.41 7.95
N HIS A 105 7.52 -1.84 9.09
CA HIS A 105 8.88 -1.40 9.41
C HIS A 105 9.32 -2.06 10.71
N GLY A 106 10.58 -2.51 10.77
CA GLY A 106 11.14 -3.19 11.94
C GLY A 106 10.83 -2.46 13.25
N PRO A 107 11.19 -1.18 13.42
CA PRO A 107 10.92 -0.45 14.64
C PRO A 107 9.42 -0.41 15.04
N PHE A 108 8.53 -0.30 14.06
CA PHE A 108 7.10 -0.29 14.35
C PHE A 108 6.58 -1.68 14.79
N VAL A 109 7.07 -2.73 14.13
CA VAL A 109 6.70 -4.10 14.46
C VAL A 109 7.24 -4.52 15.82
N GLU A 110 8.50 -4.18 16.12
CA GLU A 110 9.17 -4.60 17.37
C GLU A 110 8.74 -3.74 18.55
N VAL A 111 8.75 -2.42 18.43
CA VAL A 111 8.51 -1.51 19.55
C VAL A 111 7.02 -1.29 19.80
N ILE A 112 6.24 -1.09 18.75
CA ILE A 112 4.81 -0.75 18.92
C ILE A 112 3.95 -2.01 19.00
N ARG A 113 4.26 -3.05 18.20
CA ARG A 113 3.46 -4.29 18.18
C ARG A 113 4.01 -5.42 19.07
N GLY A 114 5.26 -5.34 19.50
CA GLY A 114 5.89 -6.36 20.34
C GLY A 114 6.17 -7.68 19.65
N HIS A 115 6.32 -7.68 18.33
CA HIS A 115 6.61 -8.87 17.51
C HIS A 115 8.07 -8.86 17.05
N ALA A 116 8.65 -10.05 16.79
CA ALA A 116 9.96 -10.15 16.14
C ALA A 116 9.84 -9.80 14.65
N TRP A 117 10.76 -8.98 14.14
CA TRP A 117 10.85 -8.61 12.73
C TRP A 117 12.06 -9.29 12.08
N GLU A 118 11.94 -10.60 11.89
CA GLU A 118 12.99 -11.43 11.30
C GLU A 118 12.61 -11.90 9.91
N LYS A 119 13.59 -11.94 8.98
CA LYS A 119 13.42 -12.43 7.60
C LYS A 119 12.11 -11.97 6.94
N PRO A 120 11.84 -10.67 6.86
CA PRO A 120 10.52 -10.16 6.50
C PRO A 120 10.02 -10.64 5.14
N LEU A 121 10.90 -10.85 4.16
CA LEU A 121 10.49 -11.32 2.83
C LEU A 121 10.09 -12.80 2.84
N GLU A 122 10.80 -13.63 3.59
CA GLU A 122 10.47 -15.06 3.77
C GLU A 122 9.13 -15.20 4.51
N HIS A 123 8.94 -14.41 5.58
CA HIS A 123 7.68 -14.36 6.31
C HIS A 123 6.52 -13.91 5.40
N LEU A 124 6.70 -12.86 4.59
CA LEU A 124 5.69 -12.40 3.65
C LEU A 124 5.33 -13.48 2.62
N SER A 125 6.31 -14.19 2.09
CA SER A 125 6.07 -15.28 1.13
C SER A 125 5.19 -16.39 1.74
N GLY A 126 5.56 -16.89 2.92
CA GLY A 126 4.76 -17.91 3.63
C GLY A 126 3.38 -17.40 4.03
N TYR A 127 3.28 -16.13 4.42
CA TYR A 127 2.00 -15.50 4.73
C TYR A 127 1.05 -15.45 3.52
N ILE A 128 1.55 -15.06 2.34
CA ILE A 128 0.78 -15.03 1.09
C ILE A 128 0.26 -16.43 0.72
N GLU A 129 1.10 -17.46 0.89
CA GLU A 129 0.67 -18.83 0.64
C GLU A 129 -0.47 -19.27 1.59
N ASN A 130 -0.34 -18.96 2.88
CA ASN A 130 -1.36 -19.27 3.88
C ASN A 130 -2.66 -18.48 3.62
N LEU A 131 -2.54 -17.20 3.23
CA LEU A 131 -3.68 -16.34 2.89
C LEU A 131 -4.49 -16.91 1.74
N LYS A 132 -3.83 -17.38 0.68
CA LYS A 132 -4.49 -18.00 -0.47
C LYS A 132 -5.18 -19.33 -0.14
N LYS A 133 -4.62 -20.10 0.80
CA LYS A 133 -5.15 -21.40 1.25
C LYS A 133 -6.16 -21.29 2.38
N ALA A 134 -6.36 -20.10 2.95
CA ALA A 134 -7.23 -19.90 4.11
C ALA A 134 -8.67 -20.34 3.79
N PRO A 135 -9.31 -21.14 4.66
CA PRO A 135 -10.72 -21.50 4.48
C PRO A 135 -11.62 -20.27 4.70
N PHE A 136 -12.77 -20.26 4.05
CA PHE A 136 -13.81 -19.27 4.26
C PHE A 136 -15.17 -19.94 4.22
N TRP A 137 -15.87 -19.99 5.33
CA TRP A 137 -17.12 -20.75 5.49
C TRP A 137 -18.38 -19.89 5.40
N ALA A 138 -18.21 -18.58 5.13
CA ALA A 138 -19.32 -17.67 4.91
C ALA A 138 -19.76 -17.71 3.43
N TYR A 139 -20.71 -16.85 3.06
CA TYR A 139 -21.11 -16.67 1.67
C TYR A 139 -19.92 -16.26 0.82
N GLN A 140 -19.67 -16.96 -0.28
CA GLN A 140 -18.48 -16.77 -1.09
C GLN A 140 -18.60 -15.51 -1.93
N PRO A 141 -17.54 -14.68 -2.03
CA PRO A 141 -17.51 -13.60 -3.00
C PRO A 141 -17.54 -14.15 -4.43
N GLU A 142 -18.16 -13.43 -5.34
CA GLU A 142 -18.12 -13.79 -6.77
C GLU A 142 -16.68 -13.72 -7.30
N TYR A 143 -15.90 -12.76 -6.80
CA TYR A 143 -14.50 -12.57 -7.13
C TYR A 143 -13.66 -12.36 -5.87
N GLU A 144 -12.52 -13.03 -5.81
CA GLU A 144 -11.54 -12.82 -4.74
C GLU A 144 -10.88 -11.44 -4.89
N ALA A 145 -10.65 -10.75 -3.77
CA ALA A 145 -9.88 -9.52 -3.79
C ALA A 145 -8.49 -9.78 -4.38
N PRO A 146 -8.07 -9.06 -5.43
CA PRO A 146 -6.70 -9.20 -5.91
C PRO A 146 -5.73 -8.76 -4.82
N ILE A 147 -4.56 -9.41 -4.76
CA ILE A 147 -3.54 -9.16 -3.76
C ILE A 147 -2.38 -8.42 -4.43
N CYS A 148 -1.94 -7.30 -3.86
CA CYS A 148 -0.65 -6.72 -4.17
C CYS A 148 0.21 -6.61 -2.91
N ILE A 149 1.53 -6.45 -3.09
CA ILE A 149 2.44 -6.33 -1.96
C ILE A 149 3.23 -5.03 -1.99
N GLY A 150 3.53 -4.48 -0.81
CA GLY A 150 4.51 -3.42 -0.65
C GLY A 150 5.90 -3.95 -1.01
N ALA A 151 6.49 -3.46 -2.09
CA ALA A 151 7.75 -3.98 -2.61
C ALA A 151 8.63 -2.86 -3.16
N LEU A 152 9.88 -2.79 -2.67
CA LEU A 152 10.89 -1.82 -3.12
C LEU A 152 12.06 -2.49 -3.85
N GLY A 153 12.62 -3.55 -3.27
CA GLY A 153 13.79 -4.21 -3.83
C GLY A 153 13.46 -5.29 -4.86
N PRO A 154 14.41 -5.67 -5.73
CA PRO A 154 14.19 -6.63 -6.83
C PRO A 154 13.61 -7.97 -6.37
N LYS A 155 14.05 -8.50 -5.22
CA LYS A 155 13.51 -9.77 -4.67
C LYS A 155 12.04 -9.67 -4.30
N ALA A 156 11.62 -8.54 -3.70
CA ALA A 156 10.22 -8.32 -3.34
C ALA A 156 9.35 -8.06 -4.59
N LEU A 157 9.87 -7.33 -5.57
CA LEU A 157 9.21 -7.10 -6.85
C LEU A 157 9.02 -8.41 -7.63
N LYS A 158 10.02 -9.29 -7.61
CA LYS A 158 9.90 -10.62 -8.21
C LYS A 158 8.84 -11.46 -7.49
N LEU A 159 8.84 -11.48 -6.15
CA LEU A 159 7.79 -12.15 -5.37
C LEU A 159 6.39 -11.60 -5.71
N ALA A 160 6.25 -10.28 -5.86
CA ALA A 160 5.00 -9.65 -6.27
C ALA A 160 4.48 -10.18 -7.61
N ALA A 161 5.34 -10.20 -8.62
CA ALA A 161 4.99 -10.65 -9.97
C ALA A 161 4.65 -12.15 -10.05
N GLU A 162 5.37 -12.98 -9.29
CA GLU A 162 5.21 -14.45 -9.34
C GLU A 162 4.09 -14.97 -8.45
N SER A 163 3.81 -14.27 -7.35
CA SER A 163 2.93 -14.81 -6.30
C SER A 163 1.68 -13.98 -6.03
N THR A 164 1.50 -12.82 -6.67
CA THR A 164 0.34 -11.95 -6.43
C THR A 164 -0.10 -11.26 -7.72
N TRP A 165 -1.08 -10.40 -7.65
CA TRP A 165 -1.48 -9.57 -8.78
C TRP A 165 -0.42 -8.53 -9.14
N GLY A 166 0.36 -8.05 -8.14
CA GLY A 166 1.43 -7.09 -8.40
C GLY A 166 1.98 -6.39 -7.16
N ALA A 167 2.51 -5.19 -7.38
CA ALA A 167 3.20 -4.41 -6.36
C ALA A 167 2.64 -3.01 -6.17
N HIS A 168 2.74 -2.53 -4.93
CA HIS A 168 2.52 -1.14 -4.52
C HIS A 168 3.81 -0.59 -3.89
N PRO A 169 4.79 -0.15 -4.71
CA PRO A 169 5.98 0.52 -4.22
C PRO A 169 5.61 1.89 -3.62
N TYR A 170 6.15 2.19 -2.45
CA TYR A 170 5.85 3.41 -1.74
C TYR A 170 7.04 4.37 -1.75
N ASN A 171 6.76 5.66 -2.01
CA ASN A 171 7.74 6.74 -1.98
C ASN A 171 8.94 6.49 -2.90
N VAL A 172 8.65 6.32 -4.19
CA VAL A 172 9.64 5.93 -5.19
C VAL A 172 9.75 6.92 -6.33
N THR A 173 10.89 6.89 -7.02
CA THR A 173 11.17 7.73 -8.20
C THR A 173 10.64 7.10 -9.49
N PRO A 174 10.55 7.89 -10.60
CA PRO A 174 10.27 7.35 -11.92
C PRO A 174 11.26 6.26 -12.36
N ASP A 175 12.57 6.41 -12.03
CA ASP A 175 13.60 5.41 -12.35
C ASP A 175 13.35 4.10 -11.61
N HIS A 176 12.93 4.15 -10.33
CA HIS A 176 12.50 2.97 -9.62
C HIS A 176 11.31 2.29 -10.31
N THR A 177 10.35 3.07 -10.77
CA THR A 177 9.17 2.54 -11.47
C THR A 177 9.56 1.83 -12.76
N ALA A 178 10.53 2.38 -13.52
CA ALA A 178 11.08 1.75 -14.71
C ALA A 178 11.76 0.41 -14.38
N MET A 179 12.62 0.39 -13.37
CA MET A 179 13.29 -0.81 -12.87
C MET A 179 12.29 -1.86 -12.36
N ALA A 180 11.26 -1.43 -11.63
CA ALA A 180 10.21 -2.31 -11.14
C ALA A 180 9.45 -2.95 -12.31
N ARG A 181 9.11 -2.18 -13.33
CA ARG A 181 8.44 -2.67 -14.54
C ARG A 181 9.30 -3.69 -15.30
N GLU A 182 10.60 -3.44 -15.42
CA GLU A 182 11.55 -4.38 -16.03
C GLU A 182 11.62 -5.70 -15.24
N THR A 183 11.68 -5.61 -13.89
CA THR A 183 11.75 -6.77 -13.00
C THR A 183 10.48 -7.62 -13.02
N MET A 184 9.31 -6.96 -13.06
CA MET A 184 7.99 -7.60 -12.92
C MET A 184 7.39 -8.07 -14.25
N GLY A 185 7.90 -7.57 -15.39
CA GLY A 185 7.28 -7.80 -16.68
C GLY A 185 6.08 -6.86 -16.93
N LYS A 186 5.49 -6.95 -18.12
CA LYS A 186 4.46 -5.99 -18.60
C LYS A 186 3.08 -6.22 -17.98
N GLU A 187 2.75 -7.46 -17.64
CA GLU A 187 1.40 -7.88 -17.24
C GLU A 187 1.09 -7.70 -15.74
N ALA A 188 2.13 -7.67 -14.90
CA ALA A 188 1.94 -7.53 -13.46
C ALA A 188 1.42 -6.13 -13.11
N PHE A 189 0.45 -6.06 -12.21
CA PHE A 189 -0.03 -4.78 -11.69
C PHE A 189 1.07 -4.02 -10.95
N LEU A 190 1.20 -2.72 -11.23
CA LEU A 190 2.21 -1.86 -10.62
C LEU A 190 1.60 -0.50 -10.31
N ALA A 191 1.39 -0.22 -9.04
CA ALA A 191 0.84 1.04 -8.53
C ALA A 191 1.86 1.75 -7.62
N PRO A 192 2.82 2.49 -8.17
CA PRO A 192 3.78 3.25 -7.35
C PRO A 192 3.08 4.43 -6.66
N MET A 193 3.38 4.63 -5.38
CA MET A 193 3.02 5.84 -4.66
C MET A 193 4.13 6.88 -4.83
N VAL A 194 3.73 8.06 -5.27
CA VAL A 194 4.59 9.24 -5.40
C VAL A 194 4.02 10.35 -4.52
N ALA A 195 4.83 10.86 -3.60
CA ALA A 195 4.44 11.99 -2.76
C ALA A 195 4.30 13.26 -3.58
N VAL A 196 3.26 14.06 -3.32
CA VAL A 196 2.96 15.32 -4.03
C VAL A 196 2.76 16.44 -3.03
N ILE A 197 3.31 17.59 -3.32
CA ILE A 197 3.13 18.81 -2.53
C ILE A 197 2.54 19.90 -3.43
N LEU A 198 1.38 20.41 -3.05
CA LEU A 198 0.69 21.50 -3.75
C LEU A 198 1.21 22.85 -3.23
N GLU A 199 2.44 23.21 -3.62
CA GLU A 199 3.08 24.49 -3.28
C GLU A 199 3.80 25.02 -4.53
N THR A 200 3.61 26.29 -4.86
CA THR A 200 4.22 26.93 -6.01
C THR A 200 5.57 27.56 -5.71
N ASP A 201 5.83 27.89 -4.44
CA ASP A 201 7.15 28.34 -3.98
C ASP A 201 8.06 27.12 -3.81
N SER A 202 9.09 27.02 -4.65
CA SER A 202 9.98 25.86 -4.67
C SER A 202 10.78 25.68 -3.37
N SER A 203 11.09 26.75 -2.64
CA SER A 203 11.82 26.67 -1.38
C SER A 203 10.94 26.09 -0.28
N LYS A 204 9.70 26.55 -0.19
CA LYS A 204 8.71 26.00 0.75
C LYS A 204 8.36 24.57 0.39
N ALA A 205 8.19 24.25 -0.90
CA ALA A 205 7.92 22.90 -1.34
C ALA A 205 9.03 21.93 -0.90
N ARG A 206 10.31 22.31 -1.06
CA ARG A 206 11.43 21.49 -0.59
C ARG A 206 11.49 21.37 0.94
N GLU A 207 11.21 22.43 1.67
CA GLU A 207 11.14 22.38 3.14
C GLU A 207 10.10 21.37 3.62
N LEU A 208 8.88 21.43 3.05
CA LEU A 208 7.81 20.49 3.36
C LEU A 208 8.17 19.05 2.96
N ALA A 209 8.78 18.88 1.77
CA ALA A 209 9.23 17.58 1.29
C ALA A 209 10.28 16.96 2.23
N ARG A 210 11.29 17.71 2.65
CA ARG A 210 12.32 17.22 3.58
C ARG A 210 11.73 16.81 4.93
N LYS A 211 10.78 17.58 5.45
CA LYS A 211 10.12 17.27 6.71
C LYS A 211 9.35 15.93 6.63
N ASP A 212 8.66 15.69 5.52
CA ASP A 212 7.91 14.44 5.30
C ASP A 212 8.86 13.27 5.01
N LEU A 213 9.86 13.48 4.16
CA LEU A 213 10.79 12.46 3.71
C LEU A 213 11.76 12.01 4.81
N SER A 214 12.13 12.88 5.76
CA SER A 214 13.13 12.59 6.79
C SER A 214 12.88 11.28 7.53
N ILE A 215 11.62 10.97 7.86
CA ILE A 215 11.24 9.75 8.56
C ILE A 215 11.62 8.50 7.74
N TYR A 216 11.45 8.58 6.41
CA TYR A 216 11.73 7.45 5.51
C TYR A 216 13.22 7.27 5.23
N LEU A 217 14.01 8.36 5.23
CA LEU A 217 15.46 8.29 5.01
C LEU A 217 16.19 7.56 6.14
N ASP A 218 15.62 7.53 7.34
CA ASP A 218 16.14 6.79 8.48
C ASP A 218 15.73 5.30 8.49
N LEU A 219 14.77 4.90 7.66
CA LEU A 219 14.32 3.52 7.58
C LEU A 219 15.17 2.70 6.60
N PRO A 220 15.80 1.60 7.04
CA PRO A 220 16.76 0.85 6.24
C PRO A 220 16.25 0.39 4.87
N ASN A 221 14.97 0.04 4.76
CA ASN A 221 14.38 -0.41 3.51
C ASN A 221 14.31 0.71 2.45
N TYR A 222 13.96 1.94 2.84
CA TYR A 222 13.94 3.11 1.94
C TYR A 222 15.35 3.59 1.65
N ARG A 223 16.18 3.76 2.69
CA ARG A 223 17.59 4.14 2.52
C ARG A 223 18.31 3.24 1.54
N ASN A 224 18.23 1.92 1.74
CA ASN A 224 18.82 0.95 0.83
C ASN A 224 18.22 1.00 -0.59
N ASN A 225 16.96 1.38 -0.72
CA ASN A 225 16.34 1.56 -2.03
C ASN A 225 16.91 2.78 -2.75
N PHE A 226 17.03 3.93 -2.09
CA PHE A 226 17.63 5.14 -2.66
C PHE A 226 19.09 4.91 -3.05
N LEU A 227 19.90 4.28 -2.19
CA LEU A 227 21.29 3.93 -2.50
C LEU A 227 21.39 3.04 -3.75
N ARG A 228 20.49 2.06 -3.90
CA ARG A 228 20.41 1.22 -5.09
C ARG A 228 20.07 2.01 -6.35
N MET A 229 19.29 3.08 -6.21
CA MET A 229 18.93 3.98 -7.30
C MET A 229 20.03 5.01 -7.62
N GLY A 230 21.20 4.92 -6.97
CA GLY A 230 22.36 5.77 -7.23
C GLY A 230 22.37 7.09 -6.47
N PHE A 231 21.55 7.23 -5.43
CA PHE A 231 21.74 8.29 -4.43
C PHE A 231 22.92 7.92 -3.53
N THR A 232 23.61 8.92 -3.03
CA THR A 232 24.74 8.75 -2.11
C THR A 232 24.28 8.89 -0.65
N GLU A 233 25.14 8.52 0.30
CA GLU A 233 24.88 8.76 1.72
C GLU A 233 24.69 10.23 2.04
N ASP A 234 25.44 11.11 1.36
CA ASP A 234 25.31 12.57 1.49
C ASP A 234 23.95 13.07 0.97
N ASP A 235 23.45 12.48 -0.13
CA ASP A 235 22.09 12.80 -0.64
C ASP A 235 20.99 12.44 0.36
N LEU A 236 21.22 11.46 1.24
CA LEU A 236 20.24 10.97 2.22
C LEU A 236 20.43 11.56 3.61
N SER A 237 21.43 12.41 3.80
CA SER A 237 21.70 13.11 5.08
C SER A 237 20.80 14.33 5.26
N GLU A 238 20.64 14.80 6.50
CA GLU A 238 19.97 16.06 6.87
C GLU A 238 18.57 16.27 6.23
N GLY A 239 17.82 15.19 6.04
CA GLY A 239 16.48 15.26 5.47
C GLY A 239 16.43 15.22 3.93
N GLY A 240 17.57 15.01 3.29
CA GLY A 240 17.69 14.83 1.85
C GLY A 240 18.30 16.04 1.12
N SER A 241 19.04 15.77 0.05
CA SER A 241 19.59 16.77 -0.85
C SER A 241 18.53 17.43 -1.74
N ASP A 242 18.93 18.37 -2.59
CA ASP A 242 18.05 18.96 -3.63
C ASP A 242 17.91 18.06 -4.88
N ARG A 243 18.63 16.94 -4.90
CA ARG A 243 18.55 15.93 -5.95
C ARG A 243 17.31 15.05 -5.72
#